data_22687ea26a92ffd49ee8ad30dfa0d56f
#
_entry.id   22687ea26a92ffd49ee8ad30dfa0d56f
#
_cell.length_a   1.000
_cell.length_b   1.000
_cell.length_c   1.000
_cell.angle_alpha   90.00
_cell.angle_beta   90.00
_cell.angle_gamma   90.00
#
_symmetry.space_group_name_H-M   'P 1'
#
loop_
_entity.id
_entity.type
_entity.pdbx_description
1 polymer ?
#
loop_
_entity_poly.entity_id
_entity_poly.type
_entity_poly.pdbx_seq_one_letter_code
_entity_poly.pdbx_strand_id
1 'polypeptide(L)'
;MVVSAGNIETTEIDASDYIESCKANAIKSPAQAWNALTVGAYTEKAFVTDDRYKALAAPGGISPMSRTSWRWRNGLNKPEIVMEGGNVADHPVLQTTTTPDLSLISTSADLAESLEPFYATSAATALAARMAAKIKTVNPDLSLLSIRGMMVHSARWTEEMKRIGSVNDIMSICGYGLPDEEIALFSNERYATYIFENELIPYVRKDGSNTYNQLHFYDLPWPVELLEQMGAEKVKIRITLSYYVKPSPGYAGRRNKYRYPSATLHFDLKSPHENVEEFLCRRNKNEGDKTTDNDTQRWTIKQNRREQGTVQSDWFECTAAELAGCGHIVIYPGPGWWKERKLANVDNVIKYSLIISIETSETEIYNAVETEINNKIGIPIMQEV
;
A
#
# COMPACT_ATOMS: atom_id res chain seq x y z
N MET A 1 -1.73 7.18 12.04
CA MET A 1 -2.61 6.38 12.92
C MET A 1 -2.74 5.00 12.31
N VAL A 2 -2.53 3.94 13.09
CA VAL A 2 -2.73 2.54 12.72
C VAL A 2 -4.04 2.08 13.35
N VAL A 3 -4.91 1.40 12.60
CA VAL A 3 -6.28 1.09 13.02
C VAL A 3 -6.63 -0.33 12.61
N SER A 4 -7.27 -1.07 13.51
CA SER A 4 -7.75 -2.43 13.23
C SER A 4 -8.92 -2.44 12.25
N ALA A 5 -8.96 -3.39 11.33
CA ALA A 5 -10.04 -3.55 10.35
C ALA A 5 -11.40 -3.90 11.01
N GLY A 6 -11.36 -4.41 12.22
CA GLY A 6 -12.50 -4.93 12.98
C GLY A 6 -12.61 -6.44 12.86
N ASN A 7 -13.27 -7.04 13.85
CA ASN A 7 -13.34 -8.48 14.01
C ASN A 7 -14.68 -9.05 13.56
N ILE A 8 -14.66 -10.29 13.09
CA ILE A 8 -15.81 -11.15 12.88
C ILE A 8 -15.91 -12.02 14.13
N GLU A 9 -17.08 -12.08 14.73
CA GLU A 9 -17.33 -12.98 15.87
C GLU A 9 -17.25 -14.43 15.41
N THR A 10 -16.73 -15.31 16.26
CA THR A 10 -16.58 -16.74 15.90
C THR A 10 -17.91 -17.37 15.47
N THR A 11 -19.00 -16.99 16.08
CA THR A 11 -20.36 -17.44 15.75
C THR A 11 -20.87 -17.00 14.37
N GLU A 12 -20.21 -16.02 13.74
CA GLU A 12 -20.53 -15.52 12.40
C GLU A 12 -19.65 -16.15 11.31
N ILE A 13 -18.72 -17.04 11.69
CA ILE A 13 -17.78 -17.69 10.78
C ILE A 13 -18.33 -19.05 10.35
N ASP A 14 -18.48 -19.24 9.05
CA ASP A 14 -18.77 -20.54 8.47
C ASP A 14 -17.48 -21.36 8.34
N ALA A 15 -17.38 -22.44 9.09
CA ALA A 15 -16.19 -23.30 9.07
C ALA A 15 -15.95 -23.96 7.69
N SER A 16 -17.00 -24.14 6.89
CA SER A 16 -16.88 -24.73 5.55
C SER A 16 -16.33 -23.75 4.51
N ASP A 17 -16.57 -22.43 4.69
CA ASP A 17 -16.07 -21.35 3.82
C ASP A 17 -15.88 -20.03 4.60
N TYR A 18 -14.81 -20.00 5.39
CA TYR A 18 -14.50 -18.79 6.18
C TYR A 18 -14.14 -17.59 5.30
N ILE A 19 -13.67 -17.80 4.07
CA ILE A 19 -13.37 -16.70 3.13
C ILE A 19 -14.65 -15.96 2.74
N GLU A 20 -15.76 -16.65 2.49
CA GLU A 20 -17.06 -16.01 2.26
C GLU A 20 -17.55 -15.25 3.50
N SER A 21 -17.28 -15.77 4.70
CA SER A 21 -17.55 -15.01 5.95
C SER A 21 -16.73 -13.71 6.01
N CYS A 22 -15.45 -13.72 5.64
CA CYS A 22 -14.64 -12.52 5.55
C CYS A 22 -15.16 -11.53 4.48
N LYS A 23 -15.62 -12.01 3.32
CA LYS A 23 -16.22 -11.19 2.26
C LYS A 23 -17.56 -10.59 2.70
N ALA A 24 -18.35 -11.33 3.46
CA ALA A 24 -19.63 -10.88 3.97
C ALA A 24 -19.51 -9.73 4.98
N ASN A 25 -18.39 -9.66 5.71
CA ASN A 25 -18.18 -8.77 6.82
C ASN A 25 -17.32 -7.55 6.44
N ALA A 26 -17.96 -6.39 6.24
CA ALA A 26 -17.29 -5.16 5.85
C ALA A 26 -16.53 -4.52 7.02
N ILE A 27 -15.41 -3.85 6.69
CA ILE A 27 -14.61 -3.05 7.61
C ILE A 27 -15.48 -1.99 8.32
N LYS A 28 -15.30 -1.86 9.63
CA LYS A 28 -16.04 -0.91 10.48
C LYS A 28 -15.31 0.44 10.58
N SER A 29 -16.05 1.49 10.90
CA SER A 29 -15.47 2.77 11.34
C SER A 29 -14.73 2.57 12.69
N PRO A 30 -13.56 3.22 12.93
CA PRO A 30 -12.92 4.27 12.12
C PRO A 30 -11.95 3.77 11.02
N ALA A 31 -11.82 2.47 10.82
CA ALA A 31 -10.87 1.88 9.87
C ALA A 31 -11.17 2.22 8.38
N GLN A 32 -12.32 2.82 8.12
CA GLN A 32 -12.70 3.35 6.80
C GLN A 32 -12.01 4.69 6.45
N ALA A 33 -11.25 5.27 7.39
CA ALA A 33 -10.61 6.57 7.20
C ALA A 33 -9.50 6.51 6.12
N TRP A 34 -9.52 7.49 5.21
CA TRP A 34 -8.56 7.57 4.10
C TRP A 34 -7.10 7.67 4.56
N ASN A 35 -6.86 8.47 5.62
CA ASN A 35 -5.51 8.76 6.09
C ASN A 35 -4.98 7.74 7.13
N ALA A 36 -5.80 6.80 7.57
CA ALA A 36 -5.38 5.74 8.48
C ALA A 36 -4.73 4.58 7.73
N LEU A 37 -3.75 3.94 8.34
CA LEU A 37 -3.28 2.62 7.94
C LEU A 37 -4.18 1.59 8.63
N THR A 38 -5.00 0.90 7.86
CA THR A 38 -5.90 -0.14 8.36
C THR A 38 -5.25 -1.49 8.26
N VAL A 39 -5.27 -2.23 9.36
CA VAL A 39 -4.62 -3.53 9.49
C VAL A 39 -5.65 -4.63 9.62
N GLY A 40 -5.62 -5.57 8.70
CA GLY A 40 -6.32 -6.84 8.78
C GLY A 40 -5.48 -7.91 9.49
N ALA A 41 -6.03 -9.08 9.64
CA ALA A 41 -5.34 -10.20 10.25
C ALA A 41 -5.10 -11.33 9.23
N TYR A 42 -3.87 -11.86 9.21
CA TYR A 42 -3.51 -13.14 8.60
C TYR A 42 -2.98 -14.07 9.70
N THR A 43 -2.62 -15.30 9.37
CA THR A 43 -2.08 -16.24 10.34
C THR A 43 -1.08 -17.23 9.76
N GLU A 44 -0.03 -17.49 10.53
CA GLU A 44 0.87 -18.65 10.37
C GLU A 44 0.49 -19.79 11.33
N LYS A 45 -0.44 -19.57 12.23
CA LYS A 45 -0.82 -20.49 13.28
C LYS A 45 -1.86 -21.50 12.78
N ALA A 46 -1.45 -22.74 12.62
CA ALA A 46 -2.33 -23.83 12.18
C ALA A 46 -2.16 -25.11 13.02
N PHE A 47 -1.16 -25.13 13.91
CA PHE A 47 -0.96 -26.26 14.82
C PHE A 47 -1.83 -26.13 16.05
N VAL A 48 -2.48 -27.21 16.45
CA VAL A 48 -3.25 -27.35 17.67
C VAL A 48 -2.84 -28.62 18.41
N THR A 49 -2.77 -28.54 19.72
CA THR A 49 -2.35 -29.67 20.59
C THR A 49 -3.44 -30.72 20.71
N ASP A 50 -4.70 -30.31 20.79
CA ASP A 50 -5.87 -31.17 20.90
C ASP A 50 -6.44 -31.47 19.51
N ASP A 51 -6.38 -32.72 19.05
CA ASP A 51 -6.79 -33.19 17.74
C ASP A 51 -8.28 -33.06 17.44
N ARG A 52 -9.10 -32.75 18.44
CA ARG A 52 -10.52 -32.38 18.23
C ARG A 52 -10.69 -31.02 17.57
N TYR A 53 -9.69 -30.16 17.65
CA TYR A 53 -9.71 -28.84 17.01
C TYR A 53 -9.02 -28.91 15.65
N LYS A 54 -9.62 -28.30 14.66
CA LYS A 54 -9.04 -28.18 13.32
C LYS A 54 -8.94 -26.69 12.96
N ALA A 55 -7.73 -26.20 12.74
CA ALA A 55 -7.51 -24.84 12.27
C ALA A 55 -8.22 -24.58 10.93
N LEU A 56 -8.91 -23.45 10.78
CA LEU A 56 -9.65 -23.12 9.57
C LEU A 56 -8.74 -22.57 8.47
N ALA A 57 -7.89 -21.61 8.79
CA ALA A 57 -6.96 -21.04 7.82
C ALA A 57 -5.66 -21.86 7.77
N ALA A 58 -5.15 -22.07 6.57
CA ALA A 58 -3.80 -22.60 6.38
C ALA A 58 -2.75 -21.53 6.75
N PRO A 59 -1.50 -21.94 7.09
CA PRO A 59 -0.40 -21.00 7.31
C PRO A 59 -0.23 -20.06 6.12
N GLY A 60 -0.09 -18.76 6.39
CA GLY A 60 -0.03 -17.73 5.35
C GLY A 60 -1.40 -17.23 4.87
N GLY A 61 -2.50 -17.84 5.32
CA GLY A 61 -3.86 -17.46 4.94
C GLY A 61 -4.39 -16.25 5.72
N ILE A 62 -5.47 -15.64 5.21
CA ILE A 62 -6.20 -14.61 5.94
C ILE A 62 -6.82 -15.21 7.20
N SER A 63 -6.75 -14.51 8.32
CA SER A 63 -7.42 -14.94 9.55
C SER A 63 -8.94 -14.90 9.38
N PRO A 64 -9.68 -15.94 9.82
CA PRO A 64 -11.14 -15.99 9.72
C PRO A 64 -11.83 -14.84 10.46
N MET A 65 -11.14 -14.19 11.38
CA MET A 65 -11.66 -13.04 12.14
C MET A 65 -11.48 -11.69 11.44
N SER A 66 -10.82 -11.62 10.27
CA SER A 66 -10.50 -10.36 9.61
C SER A 66 -11.65 -9.82 8.77
N ARG A 67 -12.08 -8.58 9.01
CA ARG A 67 -13.03 -7.86 8.14
C ARG A 67 -12.34 -7.32 6.91
N THR A 68 -13.09 -7.16 5.81
CA THR A 68 -12.58 -6.85 4.48
C THR A 68 -13.33 -5.69 3.80
N SER A 69 -12.77 -5.15 2.70
CA SER A 69 -13.48 -4.18 1.86
C SER A 69 -14.19 -4.81 0.66
N TRP A 70 -14.35 -6.11 0.62
CA TRP A 70 -14.92 -6.85 -0.51
C TRP A 70 -16.24 -6.27 -1.03
N ARG A 71 -17.12 -5.87 -0.12
CA ARG A 71 -18.43 -5.28 -0.48
C ARG A 71 -18.36 -3.85 -1.01
N TRP A 72 -17.19 -3.22 -0.97
CA TRP A 72 -17.01 -1.84 -1.44
C TRP A 72 -16.55 -1.82 -2.88
N ARG A 73 -17.42 -2.12 -3.81
CA ARG A 73 -17.14 -2.00 -5.24
C ARG A 73 -16.63 -0.58 -5.54
N ASN A 74 -15.43 -0.48 -6.10
CA ASN A 74 -14.75 0.81 -6.37
C ASN A 74 -14.50 1.69 -5.13
N GLY A 75 -14.46 1.09 -3.93
CA GLY A 75 -14.10 1.76 -2.68
C GLY A 75 -12.60 1.74 -2.40
N LEU A 76 -12.22 2.26 -1.22
CA LEU A 76 -10.83 2.26 -0.75
C LEU A 76 -10.25 0.85 -0.68
N ASN A 77 -8.95 0.74 -0.93
CA ASN A 77 -8.17 -0.46 -0.65
C ASN A 77 -8.01 -0.61 0.88
N LYS A 78 -8.86 -1.42 1.49
CA LYS A 78 -8.85 -1.69 2.93
C LYS A 78 -9.10 -3.19 3.21
N PRO A 79 -8.33 -3.78 4.15
CA PRO A 79 -7.19 -3.19 4.85
C PRO A 79 -6.07 -2.82 3.88
N GLU A 80 -5.13 -1.94 4.26
CA GLU A 80 -3.94 -1.72 3.43
C GLU A 80 -2.92 -2.86 3.60
N ILE A 81 -2.77 -3.37 4.82
CA ILE A 81 -1.84 -4.45 5.15
C ILE A 81 -2.51 -5.46 6.08
N VAL A 82 -1.89 -6.63 6.23
CA VAL A 82 -2.25 -7.61 7.24
C VAL A 82 -1.04 -7.96 8.10
N MET A 83 -1.27 -8.33 9.36
CA MET A 83 -0.26 -8.83 10.29
C MET A 83 -0.81 -10.06 11.02
N GLU A 84 0.06 -10.81 11.70
CA GLU A 84 -0.38 -11.97 12.47
C GLU A 84 -1.46 -11.60 13.49
N GLY A 85 -2.60 -12.27 13.41
CA GLY A 85 -3.75 -12.04 14.29
C GLY A 85 -4.33 -13.32 14.85
N GLY A 86 -3.68 -14.46 14.64
CA GLY A 86 -4.18 -15.75 15.06
C GLY A 86 -5.23 -16.33 14.13
N ASN A 87 -5.67 -17.54 14.49
CA ASN A 87 -6.60 -18.35 13.71
C ASN A 87 -7.83 -18.74 14.53
N VAL A 88 -8.78 -19.36 13.87
CA VAL A 88 -9.97 -19.97 14.47
C VAL A 88 -9.94 -21.47 14.21
N ALA A 89 -10.43 -22.25 15.14
CA ALA A 89 -10.59 -23.69 14.99
C ALA A 89 -12.07 -24.06 14.86
N ASP A 90 -12.32 -25.10 14.09
CA ASP A 90 -13.57 -25.86 14.11
C ASP A 90 -13.45 -26.98 15.16
N HIS A 91 -14.49 -27.16 15.95
CA HIS A 91 -14.60 -28.19 16.97
C HIS A 91 -15.97 -28.89 16.89
N PRO A 92 -16.05 -30.23 16.94
CA PRO A 92 -17.29 -30.97 16.71
C PRO A 92 -18.46 -30.57 17.62
N VAL A 93 -18.19 -30.05 18.80
CA VAL A 93 -19.22 -29.66 19.79
C VAL A 93 -19.29 -28.16 19.96
N LEU A 94 -18.14 -27.47 20.05
CA LEU A 94 -18.04 -26.03 20.29
C LEU A 94 -18.21 -25.21 19.01
N GLN A 95 -18.24 -25.85 17.85
CA GLN A 95 -18.24 -25.19 16.53
C GLN A 95 -16.99 -24.33 16.36
N THR A 96 -17.10 -23.19 15.70
CA THR A 96 -16.01 -22.24 15.50
C THR A 96 -15.62 -21.55 16.80
N THR A 97 -14.35 -21.68 17.20
CA THR A 97 -13.84 -21.14 18.47
C THR A 97 -12.37 -20.73 18.35
N THR A 98 -11.91 -19.94 19.31
CA THR A 98 -10.50 -19.60 19.48
C THR A 98 -9.83 -20.56 20.47
N THR A 99 -8.54 -20.82 20.28
CA THR A 99 -7.72 -21.61 21.21
C THR A 99 -6.42 -20.87 21.50
N PRO A 100 -5.77 -21.10 22.67
CA PRO A 100 -4.47 -20.52 22.97
C PRO A 100 -3.39 -20.86 21.93
N ASP A 101 -3.40 -22.09 21.38
CA ASP A 101 -2.44 -22.54 20.36
C ASP A 101 -2.49 -21.70 19.07
N LEU A 102 -3.69 -21.22 18.74
CA LEU A 102 -3.94 -20.43 17.54
C LEU A 102 -3.95 -18.92 17.81
N SER A 103 -3.56 -18.49 19.00
CA SER A 103 -3.54 -17.09 19.43
C SER A 103 -2.11 -16.58 19.64
N LEU A 104 -1.94 -15.27 19.62
CA LEU A 104 -0.73 -14.63 20.16
C LEU A 104 -0.85 -14.61 21.68
N ILE A 105 0.24 -14.23 22.35
CA ILE A 105 0.29 -14.10 23.80
C ILE A 105 0.56 -12.64 24.15
N SER A 106 -0.18 -12.12 25.10
CA SER A 106 0.00 -10.79 25.67
C SER A 106 0.00 -10.85 27.20
N THR A 107 0.29 -9.74 27.84
CA THR A 107 0.18 -9.60 29.30
C THR A 107 -1.29 -9.60 29.72
N SER A 108 -1.58 -10.32 30.80
CA SER A 108 -2.93 -10.33 31.41
C SER A 108 -3.07 -9.24 32.46
N ALA A 109 -4.32 -8.82 32.68
CA ALA A 109 -4.69 -7.98 33.81
C ALA A 109 -4.86 -8.78 35.12
N ASP A 110 -4.96 -10.09 35.01
CA ASP A 110 -5.03 -10.98 36.17
C ASP A 110 -3.60 -11.21 36.75
N LEU A 111 -3.40 -10.88 38.04
CA LEU A 111 -2.14 -11.06 38.69
C LEU A 111 -1.79 -12.53 38.93
N ALA A 112 -2.75 -13.44 38.89
CA ALA A 112 -2.54 -14.87 39.05
C ALA A 112 -2.10 -15.52 37.70
N GLU A 113 -2.50 -14.94 36.58
CA GLU A 113 -2.13 -15.39 35.23
C GLU A 113 -1.43 -14.26 34.49
N SER A 114 -0.10 -14.24 34.49
CA SER A 114 0.70 -13.16 33.91
C SER A 114 0.52 -12.96 32.42
N LEU A 115 0.04 -13.98 31.71
CA LEU A 115 -0.12 -14.00 30.25
C LEU A 115 -1.52 -14.48 29.86
N GLU A 116 -2.04 -13.91 28.78
CA GLU A 116 -3.32 -14.30 28.21
C GLU A 116 -3.27 -14.38 26.68
N PRO A 117 -4.13 -15.20 26.05
CA PRO A 117 -4.28 -15.21 24.59
C PRO A 117 -4.75 -13.86 24.06
N PHE A 118 -4.11 -13.41 22.97
CA PHE A 118 -4.45 -12.15 22.29
C PHE A 118 -4.54 -12.39 20.78
N TYR A 119 -5.64 -12.00 20.15
CA TYR A 119 -5.94 -12.41 18.77
C TYR A 119 -6.69 -11.34 17.97
N ALA A 120 -7.04 -11.70 16.73
CA ALA A 120 -7.77 -10.92 15.74
C ALA A 120 -7.04 -9.65 15.29
N THR A 121 -7.77 -8.73 14.67
CA THR A 121 -7.19 -7.53 14.06
C THR A 121 -6.60 -6.55 15.09
N SER A 122 -6.95 -6.68 16.38
CA SER A 122 -6.32 -5.91 17.46
C SER A 122 -4.88 -6.34 17.69
N ALA A 123 -4.60 -7.65 17.73
CA ALA A 123 -3.25 -8.19 17.85
C ALA A 123 -2.40 -7.81 16.61
N ALA A 124 -2.94 -7.99 15.42
CA ALA A 124 -2.33 -7.57 14.15
C ALA A 124 -1.97 -6.07 14.15
N THR A 125 -2.86 -5.23 14.67
CA THR A 125 -2.64 -3.77 14.74
C THR A 125 -1.52 -3.40 15.72
N ALA A 126 -1.40 -4.11 16.85
CA ALA A 126 -0.32 -3.91 17.80
C ALA A 126 1.05 -4.26 17.18
N LEU A 127 1.13 -5.36 16.42
CA LEU A 127 2.34 -5.73 15.70
C LEU A 127 2.69 -4.70 14.61
N ALA A 128 1.70 -4.20 13.86
CA ALA A 128 1.91 -3.15 12.88
C ALA A 128 2.40 -1.84 13.52
N ALA A 129 1.86 -1.47 14.68
CA ALA A 129 2.32 -0.29 15.42
C ALA A 129 3.77 -0.45 15.93
N ARG A 130 4.12 -1.65 16.41
CA ARG A 130 5.51 -2.01 16.78
C ARG A 130 6.46 -1.87 15.58
N MET A 131 6.06 -2.39 14.40
CA MET A 131 6.86 -2.27 13.18
C MET A 131 7.05 -0.81 12.76
N ALA A 132 5.99 0.01 12.79
CA ALA A 132 6.10 1.44 12.51
C ALA A 132 7.08 2.16 13.46
N ALA A 133 7.06 1.80 14.75
CA ALA A 133 8.01 2.32 15.74
C ALA A 133 9.46 1.90 15.43
N LYS A 134 9.69 0.65 15.04
CA LYS A 134 11.02 0.18 14.60
C LYS A 134 11.54 0.94 13.40
N ILE A 135 10.70 1.13 12.36
CA ILE A 135 11.09 1.92 11.18
C ILE A 135 11.50 3.33 11.60
N LYS A 136 10.73 3.98 12.49
CA LYS A 136 11.05 5.33 13.01
C LYS A 136 12.32 5.36 13.84
N THR A 137 12.62 4.29 14.58
CA THR A 137 13.83 4.22 15.40
C THR A 137 15.09 4.06 14.55
N VAL A 138 15.02 3.22 13.51
CA VAL A 138 16.15 2.96 12.61
C VAL A 138 16.36 4.18 11.67
N ASN A 139 15.28 4.79 11.23
CA ASN A 139 15.28 5.91 10.29
C ASN A 139 14.57 7.13 10.92
N PRO A 140 15.21 7.84 11.85
CA PRO A 140 14.55 8.89 12.65
C PRO A 140 14.11 10.12 11.85
N ASP A 141 14.69 10.36 10.67
CA ASP A 141 14.39 11.52 9.82
C ASP A 141 13.16 11.30 8.95
N LEU A 142 12.71 10.05 8.75
CA LEU A 142 11.53 9.77 7.95
C LEU A 142 10.25 10.36 8.55
N SER A 143 9.44 10.97 7.69
CA SER A 143 8.11 11.45 8.06
C SER A 143 7.14 10.27 8.32
N LEU A 144 6.02 10.57 8.97
CA LEU A 144 4.96 9.57 9.16
C LEU A 144 4.33 9.10 7.82
N LEU A 145 4.45 9.90 6.76
CA LEU A 145 4.04 9.51 5.41
C LEU A 145 4.94 8.42 4.86
N SER A 146 6.25 8.59 5.02
CA SER A 146 7.25 7.60 4.59
C SER A 146 7.15 6.31 5.39
N ILE A 147 6.98 6.39 6.71
CA ILE A 147 6.78 5.20 7.56
C ILE A 147 5.56 4.40 7.10
N ARG A 148 4.41 5.08 6.88
CA ARG A 148 3.20 4.44 6.36
C ARG A 148 3.43 3.86 4.95
N GLY A 149 4.12 4.60 4.11
CA GLY A 149 4.50 4.16 2.77
C GLY A 149 5.39 2.93 2.80
N MET A 150 6.40 2.89 3.65
CA MET A 150 7.33 1.76 3.80
C MET A 150 6.64 0.48 4.27
N MET A 151 5.70 0.58 5.21
CA MET A 151 4.90 -0.59 5.63
C MET A 151 4.12 -1.20 4.48
N VAL A 152 3.57 -0.39 3.57
CA VAL A 152 2.88 -0.87 2.37
C VAL A 152 3.88 -1.31 1.30
N HIS A 153 4.99 -0.60 1.15
CA HIS A 153 6.02 -0.88 0.15
C HIS A 153 6.72 -2.22 0.39
N SER A 154 6.99 -2.57 1.65
CA SER A 154 7.58 -3.85 2.02
C SER A 154 6.59 -5.01 1.97
N ALA A 155 5.28 -4.75 1.91
CA ALA A 155 4.27 -5.80 2.00
C ALA A 155 4.29 -6.75 0.79
N ARG A 156 4.10 -8.04 1.06
CA ARG A 156 4.08 -9.12 0.06
C ARG A 156 2.87 -10.02 0.29
N TRP A 157 2.33 -10.56 -0.79
CA TRP A 157 1.31 -11.61 -0.72
C TRP A 157 1.97 -12.96 -0.50
N THR A 158 1.46 -13.71 0.46
CA THR A 158 1.82 -15.12 0.66
C THR A 158 1.24 -15.98 -0.47
N GLU A 159 1.68 -17.21 -0.58
CA GLU A 159 1.12 -18.14 -1.58
C GLU A 159 -0.35 -18.44 -1.30
N GLU A 160 -0.77 -18.51 -0.02
CA GLU A 160 -2.18 -18.70 0.32
C GLU A 160 -3.04 -17.50 -0.04
N MET A 161 -2.54 -16.26 0.15
CA MET A 161 -3.26 -15.06 -0.30
C MET A 161 -3.45 -15.04 -1.81
N LYS A 162 -2.47 -15.50 -2.60
CA LYS A 162 -2.56 -15.57 -4.06
C LYS A 162 -3.63 -16.57 -4.54
N ARG A 163 -3.99 -17.56 -3.72
CA ARG A 163 -5.04 -18.57 -4.04
C ARG A 163 -6.46 -18.04 -3.84
N ILE A 164 -6.65 -16.88 -3.18
CA ILE A 164 -7.98 -16.30 -2.93
C ILE A 164 -8.72 -15.98 -4.23
N GLY A 165 -8.01 -15.58 -5.28
CA GLY A 165 -8.61 -15.27 -6.58
C GLY A 165 -7.83 -14.23 -7.39
N SER A 166 -8.54 -13.33 -8.04
CA SER A 166 -7.93 -12.27 -8.84
C SER A 166 -7.19 -11.24 -7.97
N VAL A 167 -6.31 -10.44 -8.58
CA VAL A 167 -5.64 -9.31 -7.91
C VAL A 167 -6.64 -8.40 -7.19
N ASN A 168 -7.81 -8.16 -7.78
CA ASN A 168 -8.87 -7.35 -7.14
C ASN A 168 -9.43 -8.01 -5.89
N ASP A 169 -9.55 -9.33 -5.88
CA ASP A 169 -10.03 -10.10 -4.74
C ASP A 169 -9.02 -10.03 -3.60
N ILE A 170 -7.74 -10.29 -3.91
CA ILE A 170 -6.64 -10.22 -2.94
C ILE A 170 -6.56 -8.80 -2.34
N MET A 171 -6.58 -7.76 -3.17
CA MET A 171 -6.56 -6.37 -2.72
C MET A 171 -7.75 -6.00 -1.83
N SER A 172 -8.91 -6.59 -2.04
CA SER A 172 -10.11 -6.33 -1.23
C SER A 172 -10.07 -7.03 0.13
N ILE A 173 -9.34 -8.14 0.23
CA ILE A 173 -9.30 -9.01 1.41
C ILE A 173 -8.03 -8.79 2.22
N CYS A 174 -6.86 -8.79 1.56
CA CYS A 174 -5.54 -8.74 2.17
C CYS A 174 -4.81 -7.40 1.97
N GLY A 175 -5.36 -6.49 1.14
CA GLY A 175 -4.65 -5.29 0.74
C GLY A 175 -3.34 -5.62 0.01
N TYR A 176 -2.28 -4.93 0.38
CA TYR A 176 -0.94 -5.16 -0.19
C TYR A 176 -0.22 -6.38 0.42
N GLY A 177 -0.83 -7.03 1.43
CA GLY A 177 -0.32 -8.24 2.07
C GLY A 177 0.41 -8.00 3.39
N LEU A 178 1.32 -8.91 3.72
CA LEU A 178 2.14 -8.90 4.93
C LEU A 178 3.38 -8.04 4.73
N PRO A 179 3.59 -6.97 5.52
CA PRO A 179 4.84 -6.22 5.51
C PRO A 179 6.03 -7.09 5.91
N ASP A 180 7.10 -6.99 5.15
CA ASP A 180 8.39 -7.58 5.44
C ASP A 180 9.21 -6.59 6.28
N GLU A 181 9.61 -7.00 7.49
CA GLU A 181 10.31 -6.12 8.43
C GLU A 181 11.74 -5.81 7.95
N GLU A 182 12.44 -6.76 7.36
CA GLU A 182 13.80 -6.54 6.87
C GLU A 182 13.82 -5.55 5.71
N ILE A 183 12.94 -5.75 4.74
CA ILE A 183 12.78 -4.83 3.60
C ILE A 183 12.33 -3.43 4.04
N ALA A 184 11.52 -3.34 5.11
CA ALA A 184 11.07 -2.05 5.60
C ALA A 184 12.14 -1.26 6.37
N LEU A 185 13.12 -1.95 6.95
CA LEU A 185 14.16 -1.35 7.78
C LEU A 185 15.44 -1.04 6.99
N PHE A 186 15.80 -1.89 6.03
CA PHE A 186 17.11 -1.86 5.38
C PHE A 186 17.01 -2.12 3.88
N SER A 187 17.88 -1.47 3.13
CA SER A 187 18.27 -1.97 1.81
C SER A 187 19.32 -3.07 1.99
N ASN A 188 19.49 -3.90 0.97
CA ASN A 188 20.58 -4.89 0.91
C ASN A 188 21.23 -4.87 -0.47
N GLU A 189 22.24 -5.68 -0.69
CA GLU A 189 23.04 -5.70 -1.92
C GLU A 189 22.18 -5.85 -3.20
N ARG A 190 21.04 -6.56 -3.12
CA ARG A 190 20.13 -6.83 -4.25
C ARG A 190 18.79 -6.10 -4.16
N TYR A 191 18.61 -5.29 -3.13
CA TYR A 191 17.38 -4.54 -2.89
C TYR A 191 17.72 -3.12 -2.47
N ALA A 192 17.56 -2.19 -3.38
CA ALA A 192 17.81 -0.78 -3.13
C ALA A 192 16.51 0.02 -3.09
N THR A 193 16.34 0.83 -2.04
CA THR A 193 15.15 1.67 -1.84
C THR A 193 15.51 3.14 -1.83
N TYR A 194 14.74 3.94 -2.53
CA TYR A 194 14.79 5.40 -2.55
C TYR A 194 13.55 5.99 -1.89
N ILE A 195 13.72 7.05 -1.13
CA ILE A 195 12.61 7.76 -0.49
C ILE A 195 12.74 9.25 -0.81
N PHE A 196 11.70 9.82 -1.41
CA PHE A 196 11.56 11.24 -1.70
C PHE A 196 10.39 11.79 -0.92
N GLU A 197 10.59 12.86 -0.17
CA GLU A 197 9.53 13.61 0.51
C GLU A 197 9.43 14.99 -0.10
N ASN A 198 8.22 15.40 -0.48
CA ASN A 198 8.00 16.70 -1.09
C ASN A 198 6.56 17.19 -0.84
N GLU A 199 6.28 18.41 -1.27
CA GLU A 199 4.99 19.09 -1.15
C GLU A 199 4.53 19.55 -2.54
N LEU A 200 3.26 19.37 -2.88
CA LEU A 200 2.68 19.73 -4.16
C LEU A 200 1.45 20.63 -3.96
N ILE A 201 1.35 21.70 -4.75
CA ILE A 201 0.17 22.57 -4.80
C ILE A 201 -0.70 22.12 -5.98
N PRO A 202 -1.80 21.38 -5.73
CA PRO A 202 -2.55 20.72 -6.79
C PRO A 202 -3.32 21.67 -7.70
N TYR A 203 -3.79 22.81 -7.17
CA TYR A 203 -4.66 23.71 -7.93
C TYR A 203 -4.27 25.16 -7.77
N VAL A 204 -4.50 25.92 -8.85
CA VAL A 204 -4.44 27.40 -8.87
C VAL A 204 -5.74 27.95 -9.46
N ARG A 205 -6.12 29.13 -9.03
CA ARG A 205 -7.29 29.81 -9.57
C ARG A 205 -6.90 30.68 -10.77
N LYS A 206 -7.39 30.29 -11.95
CA LYS A 206 -7.24 31.06 -13.20
C LYS A 206 -8.65 31.34 -13.79
N ASP A 207 -8.92 32.57 -14.20
CA ASP A 207 -10.17 32.99 -14.86
C ASP A 207 -11.47 32.55 -14.17
N GLY A 208 -11.47 32.60 -12.83
CA GLY A 208 -12.65 32.25 -12.03
C GLY A 208 -12.87 30.77 -11.78
N SER A 209 -12.06 29.86 -12.36
CA SER A 209 -12.06 28.42 -12.14
C SER A 209 -10.76 27.93 -11.52
N ASN A 210 -10.81 26.76 -10.83
CA ASN A 210 -9.62 26.12 -10.34
C ASN A 210 -9.09 25.13 -11.38
N THR A 211 -7.85 25.35 -11.81
CA THR A 211 -7.12 24.51 -12.76
C THR A 211 -6.02 23.74 -12.02
N TYR A 212 -5.52 22.67 -12.61
CA TYR A 212 -4.33 21.97 -12.10
C TYR A 212 -3.14 22.92 -12.16
N ASN A 213 -2.23 22.81 -11.17
CA ASN A 213 -1.13 23.78 -10.99
C ASN A 213 0.23 23.10 -11.18
N GLN A 214 0.64 22.25 -10.25
CA GLN A 214 1.97 21.67 -10.22
C GLN A 214 1.95 20.20 -10.62
N LEU A 215 3.01 19.81 -11.32
CA LEU A 215 3.38 18.44 -11.63
C LEU A 215 4.86 18.32 -11.23
N HIS A 216 5.22 17.28 -10.46
CA HIS A 216 6.61 17.02 -10.10
C HIS A 216 7.18 15.95 -11.03
N PHE A 217 8.23 16.29 -11.72
CA PHE A 217 8.99 15.41 -12.58
C PHE A 217 10.32 15.08 -11.92
N TYR A 218 10.64 13.79 -11.81
CA TYR A 218 11.87 13.32 -11.22
C TYR A 218 12.68 12.52 -12.24
N ASP A 219 13.94 12.87 -12.36
CA ASP A 219 14.95 12.01 -12.97
C ASP A 219 15.42 11.02 -11.90
N LEU A 220 15.14 9.75 -12.10
CA LEU A 220 15.43 8.71 -11.13
C LEU A 220 16.93 8.38 -11.15
N PRO A 221 17.55 8.17 -9.99
CA PRO A 221 18.97 7.82 -9.91
C PRO A 221 19.19 6.34 -10.27
N TRP A 222 18.80 5.95 -11.49
CA TRP A 222 19.06 4.64 -12.02
C TRP A 222 20.55 4.46 -12.32
N PRO A 223 21.18 3.33 -11.93
CA PRO A 223 22.51 2.96 -12.40
C PRO A 223 22.42 2.44 -13.84
N VAL A 224 22.19 3.34 -14.79
CA VAL A 224 21.85 3.01 -16.19
C VAL A 224 22.89 2.09 -16.81
N GLU A 225 24.18 2.38 -16.63
CA GLU A 225 25.26 1.57 -17.19
C GLU A 225 25.26 0.14 -16.65
N LEU A 226 25.02 -0.03 -15.34
CA LEU A 226 24.90 -1.35 -14.71
C LEU A 226 23.67 -2.09 -15.22
N LEU A 227 22.51 -1.43 -15.28
CA LEU A 227 21.27 -2.03 -15.78
C LEU A 227 21.39 -2.48 -17.25
N GLU A 228 22.08 -1.69 -18.09
CA GLU A 228 22.37 -2.08 -19.47
C GLU A 228 23.33 -3.28 -19.55
N GLN A 229 24.34 -3.35 -18.68
CA GLN A 229 25.25 -4.49 -18.59
C GLN A 229 24.56 -5.77 -18.13
N MET A 230 23.60 -5.68 -17.19
CA MET A 230 22.78 -6.79 -16.73
C MET A 230 21.85 -7.32 -17.85
N GLY A 231 21.50 -6.49 -18.82
CA GLY A 231 20.81 -6.88 -20.04
C GLY A 231 19.47 -7.57 -19.82
N ALA A 232 19.44 -8.89 -20.00
CA ALA A 232 18.24 -9.70 -19.90
C ALA A 232 17.91 -10.21 -18.47
N GLU A 233 18.73 -9.90 -17.47
CA GLU A 233 18.43 -10.24 -16.08
C GLU A 233 17.08 -9.64 -15.67
N LYS A 234 16.27 -10.43 -14.96
CA LYS A 234 14.98 -9.95 -14.45
C LYS A 234 15.18 -9.09 -13.23
N VAL A 235 14.56 -7.95 -13.26
CA VAL A 235 14.49 -6.99 -12.16
C VAL A 235 13.04 -6.69 -11.84
N LYS A 236 12.76 -6.44 -10.56
CA LYS A 236 11.45 -6.03 -10.10
C LYS A 236 11.51 -4.61 -9.57
N ILE A 237 10.66 -3.77 -10.09
CA ILE A 237 10.46 -2.41 -9.59
C ILE A 237 9.17 -2.35 -8.80
N ARG A 238 9.20 -1.64 -7.66
CA ARG A 238 8.01 -1.27 -6.91
C ARG A 238 8.00 0.22 -6.63
N ILE A 239 6.84 0.83 -6.82
CA ILE A 239 6.63 2.26 -6.56
C ILE A 239 5.47 2.41 -5.59
N THR A 240 5.67 3.22 -4.55
CA THR A 240 4.65 3.53 -3.55
C THR A 240 4.58 5.03 -3.34
N LEU A 241 3.38 5.59 -3.49
CA LEU A 241 3.06 6.99 -3.23
C LEU A 241 2.16 7.07 -1.99
N SER A 242 2.61 7.74 -0.94
CA SER A 242 1.89 7.94 0.31
C SER A 242 1.64 9.41 0.57
N TYR A 243 0.38 9.82 0.78
CA TYR A 243 0.02 11.21 1.06
C TYR A 243 -1.21 11.29 1.96
N TYR A 244 -1.50 12.47 2.52
CA TYR A 244 -2.70 12.71 3.30
C TYR A 244 -3.62 13.72 2.60
N VAL A 245 -4.93 13.52 2.78
CA VAL A 245 -5.96 14.40 2.24
C VAL A 245 -6.76 15.06 3.36
N LYS A 246 -7.26 16.26 3.11
CA LYS A 246 -8.25 16.89 4.00
C LYS A 246 -9.64 16.38 3.63
N PRO A 247 -10.41 15.84 4.59
CA PRO A 247 -11.79 15.39 4.34
C PRO A 247 -12.67 16.58 3.93
N SER A 248 -13.64 16.32 3.04
CA SER A 248 -14.62 17.34 2.67
C SER A 248 -15.53 17.68 3.85
N PRO A 249 -15.63 18.94 4.28
CA PRO A 249 -16.59 19.34 5.31
C PRO A 249 -18.02 19.07 4.81
N GLY A 250 -18.81 18.34 5.58
CA GLY A 250 -20.22 18.08 5.29
C GLY A 250 -20.54 16.99 4.27
N TYR A 251 -19.56 16.19 3.82
CA TYR A 251 -19.79 15.06 2.95
C TYR A 251 -19.27 13.75 3.56
N ALA A 252 -20.19 12.89 3.98
CA ALA A 252 -19.89 11.56 4.50
C ALA A 252 -20.19 10.41 3.50
N GLY A 253 -20.57 10.75 2.26
CA GLY A 253 -21.08 9.76 1.29
C GLY A 253 -19.99 9.00 0.53
N ARG A 254 -20.24 7.70 0.32
CA ARG A 254 -19.35 6.78 -0.39
C ARG A 254 -19.56 6.76 -1.92
N ARG A 255 -20.58 7.48 -2.43
CA ARG A 255 -20.99 7.38 -3.83
C ARG A 255 -20.05 8.01 -4.85
N ASN A 256 -19.22 8.98 -4.41
CA ASN A 256 -18.25 9.63 -5.31
C ASN A 256 -16.90 9.74 -4.60
N LYS A 257 -15.93 8.95 -5.05
CA LYS A 257 -14.59 8.91 -4.49
C LYS A 257 -13.85 10.26 -4.54
N TYR A 258 -14.21 11.16 -5.45
CA TYR A 258 -13.57 12.47 -5.61
C TYR A 258 -14.16 13.57 -4.73
N ARG A 259 -15.30 13.34 -4.08
CA ARG A 259 -15.92 14.33 -3.21
C ARG A 259 -15.43 14.30 -1.78
N TYR A 260 -14.77 13.23 -1.35
CA TYR A 260 -14.22 13.11 -0.01
C TYR A 260 -12.81 13.72 0.11
N PRO A 261 -11.83 13.36 -0.74
CA PRO A 261 -10.47 13.89 -0.64
C PRO A 261 -10.40 15.34 -1.12
N SER A 262 -9.51 16.12 -0.47
CA SER A 262 -9.23 17.50 -0.89
C SER A 262 -8.68 17.56 -2.32
N ALA A 263 -7.74 16.70 -2.63
CA ALA A 263 -7.25 16.35 -3.96
C ALA A 263 -6.72 14.92 -3.91
N THR A 264 -6.55 14.28 -5.05
CA THR A 264 -5.82 13.03 -5.19
C THR A 264 -4.45 13.30 -5.81
N LEU A 265 -3.47 12.45 -5.51
CA LEU A 265 -2.18 12.42 -6.22
C LEU A 265 -2.06 11.09 -6.94
N HIS A 266 -1.37 11.09 -8.05
CA HIS A 266 -1.10 9.94 -8.89
C HIS A 266 0.34 9.94 -9.31
N PHE A 267 0.88 8.77 -9.68
CA PHE A 267 2.19 8.66 -10.29
C PHE A 267 2.11 7.93 -11.62
N ASP A 268 3.06 8.23 -12.48
CA ASP A 268 3.29 7.52 -13.72
C ASP A 268 4.79 7.42 -14.00
N LEU A 269 5.22 6.28 -14.52
CA LEU A 269 6.60 5.98 -14.85
C LEU A 269 6.76 5.97 -16.36
N LYS A 270 7.82 6.61 -16.85
CA LYS A 270 8.15 6.63 -18.27
C LYS A 270 8.27 5.21 -18.83
N SER A 271 7.72 4.98 -20.00
CA SER A 271 7.90 3.74 -20.73
C SER A 271 9.32 3.62 -21.30
N PRO A 272 9.90 2.40 -21.42
CA PRO A 272 11.23 2.26 -22.00
C PRO A 272 11.32 2.72 -23.46
N HIS A 273 10.19 2.72 -24.19
CA HIS A 273 10.12 2.99 -25.62
C HIS A 273 9.68 4.41 -25.98
N GLU A 274 9.33 5.26 -25.01
CA GLU A 274 8.99 6.67 -25.24
C GLU A 274 10.14 7.59 -24.87
N ASN A 275 10.26 8.73 -25.54
CA ASN A 275 11.17 9.80 -25.12
C ASN A 275 10.52 10.68 -24.03
N VAL A 276 11.29 11.60 -23.45
CA VAL A 276 10.82 12.45 -22.35
C VAL A 276 9.71 13.41 -22.81
N GLU A 277 9.82 13.95 -24.02
CA GLU A 277 8.80 14.85 -24.58
C GLU A 277 7.47 14.13 -24.78
N GLU A 278 7.50 12.92 -25.34
CA GLU A 278 6.31 12.07 -25.53
C GLU A 278 5.67 11.73 -24.17
N PHE A 279 6.47 11.41 -23.16
CA PHE A 279 6.01 11.14 -21.81
C PHE A 279 5.28 12.34 -21.20
N LEU A 280 5.87 13.54 -21.29
CA LEU A 280 5.27 14.77 -20.80
C LEU A 280 4.03 15.16 -21.60
N CYS A 281 4.06 15.04 -22.93
CA CYS A 281 2.88 15.27 -23.78
C CYS A 281 1.72 14.34 -23.44
N ARG A 282 2.00 13.08 -23.15
CA ARG A 282 0.99 12.09 -22.73
C ARG A 282 0.30 12.51 -21.42
N ARG A 283 1.02 13.15 -20.50
CA ARG A 283 0.49 13.63 -19.22
C ARG A 283 -0.24 14.96 -19.33
N ASN A 284 0.11 15.82 -20.28
CA ASN A 284 -0.53 17.12 -20.50
C ASN A 284 -1.82 17.04 -21.35
N LYS A 285 -2.10 15.92 -22.01
CA LYS A 285 -3.36 15.70 -22.71
C LYS A 285 -4.51 15.65 -21.73
N ASN A 286 -5.50 16.51 -21.95
CA ASN A 286 -6.69 16.63 -21.12
C ASN A 286 -7.38 15.29 -20.87
N GLU A 287 -7.99 15.12 -19.69
CA GLU A 287 -8.72 13.94 -19.18
C GLU A 287 -9.78 13.33 -20.13
N GLY A 288 -10.01 13.91 -21.31
CA GLY A 288 -10.99 13.44 -22.30
C GLY A 288 -10.46 12.42 -23.31
N ASP A 289 -9.17 12.35 -23.52
CA ASP A 289 -8.58 11.42 -24.50
C ASP A 289 -8.13 10.14 -23.76
N LYS A 290 -8.99 9.14 -23.81
CA LYS A 290 -8.64 7.77 -23.41
C LYS A 290 -7.64 7.21 -24.42
N THR A 291 -6.39 7.61 -24.31
CA THR A 291 -5.32 6.84 -24.95
C THR A 291 -5.30 5.50 -24.25
N THR A 292 -5.58 4.46 -25.00
CA THR A 292 -5.34 3.06 -24.62
C THR A 292 -3.83 2.90 -24.44
N ASP A 293 -3.37 3.17 -23.24
CA ASP A 293 -1.97 3.09 -22.87
C ASP A 293 -1.63 1.61 -22.72
N ASN A 294 -0.97 1.02 -23.70
CA ASN A 294 -0.48 -0.36 -23.64
C ASN A 294 0.46 -0.57 -22.42
N ASP A 295 1.03 0.51 -21.90
CA ASP A 295 1.95 0.50 -20.78
C ASP A 295 1.26 0.24 -19.41
N THR A 296 -0.04 0.47 -19.28
CA THR A 296 -0.80 0.13 -18.08
C THR A 296 -0.87 -1.39 -17.83
N GLN A 297 -0.58 -2.19 -18.83
CA GLN A 297 -0.64 -3.65 -18.75
C GLN A 297 0.53 -4.27 -17.96
N ARG A 298 1.68 -3.62 -17.88
CA ARG A 298 2.85 -4.12 -17.14
C ARG A 298 2.64 -4.17 -15.62
N TRP A 299 1.79 -3.27 -15.09
CA TRP A 299 1.54 -3.15 -13.66
C TRP A 299 0.67 -4.28 -13.10
N THR A 300 1.04 -4.81 -11.93
CA THR A 300 0.33 -5.92 -11.28
C THR A 300 -1.06 -5.50 -10.78
N ILE A 301 -1.17 -4.38 -10.07
CA ILE A 301 -2.44 -3.91 -9.50
C ILE A 301 -3.22 -3.08 -10.52
N LYS A 302 -2.52 -2.35 -11.38
CA LYS A 302 -3.04 -1.44 -12.40
C LYS A 302 -3.68 -0.18 -11.82
N GLN A 303 -3.67 0.88 -12.64
CA GLN A 303 -4.04 2.24 -12.26
C GLN A 303 -5.40 2.33 -11.54
N ASN A 304 -6.44 1.75 -12.12
CA ASN A 304 -7.80 1.86 -11.58
C ASN A 304 -7.92 1.36 -10.13
N ARG A 305 -7.17 0.34 -9.76
CA ARG A 305 -7.21 -0.24 -8.41
C ARG A 305 -6.21 0.43 -7.47
N ARG A 306 -4.99 0.70 -7.91
CA ARG A 306 -3.98 1.34 -7.05
C ARG A 306 -4.39 2.75 -6.60
N GLU A 307 -5.13 3.50 -7.42
CA GLU A 307 -5.59 4.85 -7.12
C GLU A 307 -6.76 4.93 -6.12
N GLN A 308 -7.17 3.80 -5.54
CA GLN A 308 -8.24 3.75 -4.54
C GLN A 308 -7.69 3.92 -3.13
N GLY A 309 -7.26 5.13 -2.78
CA GLY A 309 -6.75 5.44 -1.45
C GLY A 309 -5.66 6.51 -1.46
N THR A 310 -5.09 6.75 -0.28
CA THR A 310 -4.01 7.71 -0.07
C THR A 310 -2.65 7.05 0.12
N VAL A 311 -2.59 5.73 0.00
CA VAL A 311 -1.37 4.95 -0.24
C VAL A 311 -1.61 4.14 -1.51
N GLN A 312 -0.80 4.40 -2.50
CA GLN A 312 -0.85 3.74 -3.80
C GLN A 312 0.46 3.00 -4.00
N SER A 313 0.40 1.69 -4.17
CA SER A 313 1.58 0.89 -4.45
C SER A 313 1.31 -0.02 -5.63
N ASP A 314 2.30 -0.17 -6.50
CA ASP A 314 2.24 -1.10 -7.61
C ASP A 314 3.63 -1.56 -8.00
N TRP A 315 3.74 -2.68 -8.67
CA TRP A 315 5.01 -3.28 -9.08
C TRP A 315 4.87 -4.05 -10.39
N PHE A 316 6.00 -4.25 -11.03
CA PHE A 316 6.12 -5.15 -12.18
C PHE A 316 7.53 -5.71 -12.27
N GLU A 317 7.68 -6.75 -13.07
CA GLU A 317 8.97 -7.34 -13.45
C GLU A 317 9.26 -7.03 -14.92
N CYS A 318 10.51 -6.69 -15.20
CA CYS A 318 11.00 -6.44 -16.56
C CYS A 318 12.48 -6.89 -16.67
N THR A 319 13.07 -6.74 -17.83
CA THR A 319 14.52 -6.90 -17.96
C THR A 319 15.24 -5.65 -17.44
N ALA A 320 16.49 -5.82 -17.00
CA ALA A 320 17.29 -4.70 -16.54
C ALA A 320 17.49 -3.63 -17.63
N ALA A 321 17.69 -4.06 -18.88
CA ALA A 321 17.80 -3.16 -20.03
C ALA A 321 16.52 -2.34 -20.28
N GLU A 322 15.32 -2.92 -20.10
CA GLU A 322 14.06 -2.18 -20.18
C GLU A 322 13.94 -1.17 -19.03
N LEU A 323 14.35 -1.55 -17.81
CA LEU A 323 14.32 -0.64 -16.67
C LEU A 323 15.25 0.56 -16.85
N ALA A 324 16.42 0.38 -17.47
CA ALA A 324 17.35 1.47 -17.79
C ALA A 324 16.65 2.59 -18.60
N GLY A 325 15.75 2.21 -19.51
CA GLY A 325 14.94 3.16 -20.28
C GLY A 325 13.81 3.87 -19.49
N CYS A 326 13.48 3.41 -18.27
CA CYS A 326 12.37 3.93 -17.45
C CYS A 326 12.79 5.01 -16.44
N GLY A 327 13.87 5.75 -16.69
CA GLY A 327 14.54 6.62 -15.70
C GLY A 327 13.76 7.85 -15.22
N HIS A 328 12.48 8.04 -15.58
CA HIS A 328 11.72 9.25 -15.22
C HIS A 328 10.34 8.89 -14.65
N ILE A 329 9.96 9.60 -13.58
CA ILE A 329 8.63 9.47 -12.96
C ILE A 329 8.00 10.84 -12.78
N VAL A 330 6.69 10.88 -12.89
CA VAL A 330 5.90 12.09 -12.65
C VAL A 330 4.90 11.86 -11.54
N ILE A 331 4.77 12.85 -10.64
CA ILE A 331 3.71 12.94 -9.65
C ILE A 331 2.80 14.08 -10.05
N TYR A 332 1.51 13.81 -10.21
CA TYR A 332 0.53 14.79 -10.68
C TYR A 332 -0.77 14.73 -9.87
N PRO A 333 -1.48 15.89 -9.76
CA PRO A 333 -2.73 15.95 -9.03
C PRO A 333 -3.89 15.39 -9.87
N GLY A 334 -4.81 14.75 -9.16
CA GLY A 334 -6.11 14.35 -9.69
C GLY A 334 -7.26 15.11 -9.01
N PRO A 335 -8.52 14.77 -9.32
CA PRO A 335 -9.68 15.49 -8.84
C PRO A 335 -9.88 15.37 -7.32
N GLY A 336 -10.48 16.41 -6.75
CA GLY A 336 -10.88 16.48 -5.36
C GLY A 336 -11.75 17.70 -5.08
N TRP A 337 -12.34 17.79 -3.87
CA TRP A 337 -13.28 18.87 -3.57
C TRP A 337 -12.66 20.28 -3.58
N TRP A 338 -11.34 20.40 -3.45
CA TRP A 338 -10.65 21.68 -3.63
C TRP A 338 -10.80 22.22 -5.05
N LYS A 339 -10.88 21.36 -6.06
CA LYS A 339 -11.09 21.79 -7.45
C LYS A 339 -12.46 22.45 -7.67
N GLU A 340 -13.48 22.00 -6.93
CA GLU A 340 -14.86 22.47 -7.10
C GLU A 340 -15.20 23.75 -6.27
N ARG A 341 -14.45 24.03 -5.21
CA ARG A 341 -14.76 25.15 -4.31
C ARG A 341 -13.90 26.36 -4.56
N LYS A 342 -14.49 27.57 -4.33
CA LYS A 342 -13.71 28.82 -4.28
C LYS A 342 -12.69 28.66 -3.15
N LEU A 343 -11.42 28.55 -3.50
CA LEU A 343 -10.30 28.51 -2.56
C LEU A 343 -10.05 29.94 -2.08
N ALA A 344 -10.63 30.33 -0.95
CA ALA A 344 -10.27 31.55 -0.25
C ALA A 344 -9.12 31.21 0.71
N ASN A 345 -7.91 31.70 0.44
CA ASN A 345 -6.75 31.79 1.36
C ASN A 345 -6.42 30.49 2.14
N VAL A 346 -6.43 29.34 1.50
CA VAL A 346 -6.07 28.07 2.15
C VAL A 346 -4.74 27.60 1.58
N ASP A 347 -3.84 27.19 2.46
CA ASP A 347 -2.65 26.41 2.11
C ASP A 347 -3.09 25.11 1.44
N ASN A 348 -3.19 25.14 0.12
CA ASN A 348 -3.59 24.01 -0.70
C ASN A 348 -2.40 23.11 -1.02
N VAL A 349 -1.65 22.76 0.00
CA VAL A 349 -0.45 21.94 -0.13
C VAL A 349 -0.77 20.50 0.27
N ILE A 350 -0.31 19.56 -0.52
CA ILE A 350 -0.33 18.15 -0.20
C ILE A 350 1.12 17.66 -0.05
N LYS A 351 1.45 17.25 1.16
CA LYS A 351 2.72 16.55 1.44
C LYS A 351 2.61 15.11 1.00
N TYR A 352 3.65 14.59 0.38
CA TYR A 352 3.72 13.20 -0.04
C TYR A 352 5.11 12.59 0.18
N SER A 353 5.13 11.27 0.24
CA SER A 353 6.32 10.45 0.18
C SER A 353 6.21 9.52 -1.02
N LEU A 354 7.23 9.53 -1.86
CA LEU A 354 7.42 8.62 -2.99
C LEU A 354 8.54 7.65 -2.62
N ILE A 355 8.24 6.37 -2.65
CA ILE A 355 9.17 5.28 -2.33
C ILE A 355 9.30 4.41 -3.55
N ILE A 356 10.54 4.15 -3.97
CA ILE A 356 10.85 3.33 -5.13
C ILE A 356 11.90 2.31 -4.75
N SER A 357 11.71 1.06 -5.12
CA SER A 357 12.72 0.03 -4.95
C SER A 357 13.00 -0.72 -6.25
N ILE A 358 14.25 -1.15 -6.39
CA ILE A 358 14.69 -2.09 -7.40
C ILE A 358 15.15 -3.35 -6.67
N GLU A 359 14.65 -4.49 -7.10
CA GLU A 359 15.02 -5.81 -6.60
C GLU A 359 15.61 -6.63 -7.76
N THR A 360 16.80 -7.16 -7.57
CA THR A 360 17.53 -7.98 -8.54
C THR A 360 17.63 -9.43 -8.06
N SER A 361 17.76 -10.38 -8.98
CA SER A 361 17.85 -11.80 -8.64
C SER A 361 19.30 -12.25 -8.34
N GLU A 362 20.26 -11.73 -9.06
CA GLU A 362 21.66 -12.20 -9.03
C GLU A 362 22.64 -11.07 -8.77
N THR A 363 22.49 -9.93 -9.43
CA THR A 363 23.46 -8.83 -9.42
C THR A 363 23.28 -7.91 -8.21
N GLU A 364 24.38 -7.54 -7.56
CA GLU A 364 24.40 -6.53 -6.50
C GLU A 364 24.20 -5.14 -7.09
N ILE A 365 23.14 -4.45 -6.68
CA ILE A 365 22.75 -3.16 -7.23
C ILE A 365 22.94 -1.99 -6.24
N TYR A 366 23.00 -2.27 -4.94
CA TYR A 366 22.94 -1.23 -3.90
C TYR A 366 24.06 -0.18 -4.04
N ASN A 367 25.31 -0.60 -4.20
CA ASN A 367 26.45 0.33 -4.28
C ASN A 367 26.40 1.24 -5.52
N ALA A 368 25.92 0.71 -6.66
CA ALA A 368 25.75 1.49 -7.87
C ALA A 368 24.64 2.54 -7.70
N VAL A 369 23.55 2.15 -7.09
CA VAL A 369 22.42 3.01 -6.72
C VAL A 369 22.84 4.11 -5.75
N GLU A 370 23.56 3.78 -4.68
CA GLU A 370 24.07 4.75 -3.70
C GLU A 370 25.00 5.78 -4.37
N THR A 371 25.83 5.33 -5.29
CA THR A 371 26.72 6.21 -6.07
C THR A 371 25.91 7.20 -6.91
N GLU A 372 24.88 6.74 -7.60
CA GLU A 372 24.00 7.61 -8.41
C GLU A 372 23.19 8.59 -7.55
N ILE A 373 22.71 8.18 -6.37
CA ILE A 373 22.05 9.10 -5.42
C ILE A 373 23.00 10.22 -5.02
N ASN A 374 24.25 9.90 -4.68
CA ASN A 374 25.25 10.88 -4.28
C ASN A 374 25.64 11.81 -5.43
N ASN A 375 25.62 11.33 -6.68
CA ASN A 375 25.94 12.11 -7.87
C ASN A 375 24.78 12.99 -8.35
N LYS A 376 23.55 12.51 -8.19
CA LYS A 376 22.32 13.15 -8.68
C LYS A 376 21.49 13.73 -7.55
N ILE A 377 22.06 14.38 -6.52
CA ILE A 377 21.25 15.03 -5.47
C ILE A 377 20.16 15.84 -6.16
N GLY A 378 18.99 15.23 -6.28
CA GLY A 378 17.94 15.63 -7.19
C GLY A 378 17.32 16.95 -6.76
N ILE A 379 17.52 17.98 -7.54
CA ILE A 379 16.65 19.14 -7.55
C ILE A 379 15.41 18.70 -8.36
N PRO A 380 14.22 18.63 -7.76
CA PRO A 380 13.01 18.38 -8.54
C PRO A 380 12.86 19.52 -9.54
N ILE A 381 12.82 19.21 -10.82
CA ILE A 381 12.51 20.20 -11.85
C ILE A 381 11.00 20.43 -11.75
N MET A 382 10.62 21.52 -11.11
CA MET A 382 9.23 21.99 -11.09
C MET A 382 8.93 22.62 -12.44
N GLN A 383 8.05 22.01 -13.22
CA GLN A 383 7.41 22.68 -14.34
C GLN A 383 6.06 23.22 -13.88
N GLU A 384 5.91 24.54 -13.94
CA GLU A 384 4.57 25.16 -13.89
C GLU A 384 3.83 24.80 -15.17
N VAL A 385 2.68 24.17 -15.04
CA VAL A 385 1.78 23.80 -16.15
C VAL A 385 0.82 24.93 -16.46
#